data_ff7bc52da91334056d519def4fddb866
#
_entry.id   ff7bc52da91334056d519def4fddb866
#
_cell.length_a   1.000
_cell.length_b   1.000
_cell.length_c   1.000
_cell.angle_alpha   90.00
_cell.angle_beta   90.00
_cell.angle_gamma   90.00
#
_symmetry.space_group_name_H-M   'P 1'
#
loop_
_entity.id
_entity.type
_entity.pdbx_description
1 polymer ?
#
loop_
_entity_poly.entity_id
_entity_poly.type
_entity_poly.pdbx_seq_one_letter_code
_entity_poly.pdbx_strand_id
1 'polypeptide(L)'
;MQSRIKQSTYLIMALLKQSSNTNYLSVADGNLVRQHREATSETTQRVTKTGKLVHEERFKDLTAKLLGAETKENDFGKQWCLKFQDGEDTYIVNMPYSSRYAASFLKALPNIDLTKNVKFMPWSMTDKQDATKKVTGVTMYQDDGNGKVKVAPAFTRDEPNGLPQMKKIKVKGKEQWDDSEMMEFLEAKAKECFAKIAGAPTSDEGIEDVPF
;
A
#
# COMPACT_ATOMS: atom_id res chain seq x y z
N MET A 1 -53.09 41.56 -29.37
CA MET A 1 -51.70 41.17 -29.70
C MET A 1 -51.02 40.71 -28.41
N GLN A 2 -50.94 39.38 -28.19
CA GLN A 2 -50.24 38.82 -27.03
C GLN A 2 -48.91 38.28 -27.50
N SER A 3 -47.81 38.87 -27.04
CA SER A 3 -46.46 38.40 -27.32
C SER A 3 -46.09 37.25 -26.38
N ARG A 4 -45.94 36.06 -26.95
CA ARG A 4 -45.39 34.87 -26.24
C ARG A 4 -43.89 35.05 -26.06
N ILE A 5 -43.45 35.24 -24.81
CA ILE A 5 -42.04 35.16 -24.42
C ILE A 5 -41.67 33.66 -24.39
N LYS A 6 -40.81 33.25 -25.31
CA LYS A 6 -40.19 31.92 -25.28
C LYS A 6 -39.10 31.91 -24.20
N GLN A 7 -39.35 31.25 -23.09
CA GLN A 7 -38.32 30.95 -22.11
C GLN A 7 -37.41 29.87 -22.70
N SER A 8 -36.18 30.22 -23.02
CA SER A 8 -35.11 29.31 -23.39
C SER A 8 -34.54 28.66 -22.11
N THR A 9 -34.88 27.43 -21.88
CA THR A 9 -34.32 26.64 -20.77
C THR A 9 -32.90 26.21 -21.18
N TYR A 10 -31.90 26.94 -20.71
CA TYR A 10 -30.50 26.48 -20.81
C TYR A 10 -30.29 25.30 -19.89
N LEU A 11 -30.11 24.12 -20.49
CA LEU A 11 -29.66 22.94 -19.79
C LEU A 11 -28.19 23.17 -19.45
N ILE A 12 -27.90 23.58 -18.23
CA ILE A 12 -26.52 23.61 -17.70
C ILE A 12 -26.13 22.15 -17.44
N MET A 13 -25.46 21.57 -18.41
CA MET A 13 -24.73 20.31 -18.15
C MET A 13 -23.54 20.61 -17.23
N ALA A 14 -23.75 20.42 -15.92
CA ALA A 14 -22.65 20.41 -14.97
C ALA A 14 -21.80 19.19 -15.30
N LEU A 15 -20.61 19.39 -15.86
CA LEU A 15 -19.56 18.38 -15.91
C LEU A 15 -19.18 18.07 -14.46
N LEU A 16 -19.71 16.98 -13.92
CA LEU A 16 -19.24 16.43 -12.66
C LEU A 16 -17.79 15.97 -12.88
N LYS A 17 -16.87 16.75 -12.34
CA LYS A 17 -15.46 16.36 -12.28
C LYS A 17 -15.41 15.15 -11.37
N GLN A 18 -15.21 13.97 -11.93
CA GLN A 18 -14.97 12.75 -11.17
C GLN A 18 -13.61 12.92 -10.50
N SER A 19 -13.59 13.47 -9.29
CA SER A 19 -12.40 13.49 -8.46
C SER A 19 -12.16 12.04 -8.03
N SER A 20 -11.16 11.39 -8.59
CA SER A 20 -10.70 10.13 -8.05
C SER A 20 -10.15 10.44 -6.65
N ASN A 21 -10.81 9.96 -5.59
CA ASN A 21 -10.35 10.07 -4.21
C ASN A 21 -9.16 9.13 -3.96
N THR A 22 -8.17 9.17 -4.84
CA THR A 22 -6.98 8.33 -4.71
C THR A 22 -5.89 9.07 -3.96
N ASN A 23 -5.54 8.56 -2.81
CA ASN A 23 -4.49 9.06 -1.93
C ASN A 23 -3.22 8.22 -2.09
N TYR A 24 -2.12 8.88 -2.45
CA TYR A 24 -0.81 8.22 -2.57
C TYR A 24 -0.01 8.42 -1.29
N LEU A 25 0.41 7.31 -0.72
CA LEU A 25 1.19 7.25 0.52
C LEU A 25 2.52 6.53 0.24
N SER A 26 3.55 6.93 0.96
CA SER A 26 4.81 6.18 1.05
C SER A 26 5.07 5.76 2.49
N VAL A 27 5.97 4.78 2.71
CA VAL A 27 6.36 4.38 4.06
C VAL A 27 7.75 4.93 4.37
N ALA A 28 7.85 5.76 5.41
CA ALA A 28 9.12 6.33 5.86
C ALA A 28 9.15 6.50 7.37
N ASP A 29 10.29 6.16 7.99
CA ASP A 29 10.56 6.31 9.43
C ASP A 29 9.45 5.75 10.35
N GLY A 30 8.80 4.64 9.94
CA GLY A 30 7.73 4.01 10.71
C GLY A 30 6.38 4.70 10.61
N ASN A 31 6.17 5.55 9.62
CA ASN A 31 4.90 6.22 9.35
C ASN A 31 4.49 6.04 7.90
N LEU A 32 3.19 6.18 7.64
CA LEU A 32 2.66 6.48 6.32
C LEU A 32 2.81 7.97 6.06
N VAL A 33 3.27 8.33 4.88
CA VAL A 33 3.60 9.72 4.53
C VAL A 33 2.89 10.11 3.24
N ARG A 34 2.10 11.18 3.30
CA ARG A 34 1.52 11.85 2.15
C ARG A 34 2.30 13.13 1.87
N GLN A 35 2.76 13.28 0.64
CA GLN A 35 3.42 14.52 0.21
C GLN A 35 2.41 15.48 -0.37
N HIS A 36 2.53 16.74 0.03
CA HIS A 36 1.75 17.86 -0.49
C HIS A 36 2.64 18.80 -1.30
N ARG A 37 2.05 19.45 -2.30
CA ARG A 37 2.76 20.45 -3.10
C ARG A 37 3.03 21.73 -2.31
N GLU A 38 2.12 22.08 -1.42
CA GLU A 38 2.12 23.31 -0.62
C GLU A 38 2.01 22.98 0.87
N ALA A 39 2.43 23.91 1.71
CA ALA A 39 2.26 23.81 3.16
C ALA A 39 0.78 23.91 3.52
N THR A 40 0.33 23.05 4.43
CA THR A 40 -0.99 23.14 5.08
C THR A 40 -0.79 23.15 6.60
N SER A 41 -1.85 23.38 7.37
CA SER A 41 -1.81 23.32 8.84
C SER A 41 -1.41 21.94 9.38
N GLU A 42 -1.59 20.88 8.58
CA GLU A 42 -1.34 19.48 8.97
C GLU A 42 0.02 18.96 8.49
N THR A 43 0.72 19.72 7.62
CA THR A 43 2.01 19.30 7.08
C THR A 43 3.18 19.80 7.91
N THR A 44 4.21 18.97 7.98
CA THR A 44 5.55 19.35 8.45
C THR A 44 6.49 19.54 7.27
N GLN A 45 7.39 20.51 7.36
CA GLN A 45 8.41 20.74 6.34
C GLN A 45 9.62 19.85 6.61
N ARG A 46 10.17 19.28 5.56
CA ARG A 46 11.42 18.53 5.60
C ARG A 46 12.27 18.82 4.37
N VAL A 47 13.56 18.94 4.57
CA VAL A 47 14.54 19.02 3.48
C VAL A 47 15.00 17.60 3.14
N THR A 48 14.86 17.21 1.86
CA THR A 48 15.34 15.92 1.35
C THR A 48 16.87 15.86 1.34
N LYS A 49 17.45 14.67 1.16
CA LYS A 49 18.90 14.51 1.00
C LYS A 49 19.46 15.26 -0.23
N THR A 50 18.60 15.55 -1.21
CA THR A 50 18.95 16.33 -2.41
C THR A 50 18.71 17.84 -2.23
N GLY A 51 18.39 18.31 -1.01
CA GLY A 51 18.17 19.74 -0.71
C GLY A 51 16.77 20.25 -1.07
N LYS A 52 15.87 19.42 -1.57
CA LYS A 52 14.51 19.84 -1.93
C LYS A 52 13.63 19.94 -0.67
N LEU A 53 12.91 21.06 -0.53
CA LEU A 53 11.90 21.23 0.50
C LEU A 53 10.63 20.45 0.10
N VAL A 54 10.11 19.65 1.02
CA VAL A 54 8.86 18.90 0.87
C VAL A 54 7.95 19.13 2.07
N HIS A 55 6.65 19.09 1.83
CA HIS A 55 5.60 19.19 2.85
C HIS A 55 5.00 17.82 3.04
N GLU A 56 5.10 17.26 4.25
CA GLU A 56 4.71 15.89 4.56
C GLU A 56 3.66 15.88 5.67
N GLU A 57 2.58 15.16 5.41
CA GLU A 57 1.62 14.76 6.43
C GLU A 57 1.91 13.30 6.82
N ARG A 58 1.90 12.98 8.11
CA ARG A 58 2.33 11.69 8.64
C ARG A 58 1.21 11.03 9.42
N PHE A 59 0.95 9.74 9.11
CA PHE A 59 -0.05 8.91 9.75
C PHE A 59 0.60 7.69 10.37
N LYS A 60 0.11 7.26 11.52
CA LYS A 60 0.63 6.08 12.23
C LYS A 60 0.19 4.77 11.60
N ASP A 61 -1.02 4.73 11.08
CA ASP A 61 -1.63 3.52 10.50
C ASP A 61 -2.72 3.86 9.49
N LEU A 62 -3.12 2.85 8.73
CA LEU A 62 -4.26 2.86 7.81
C LEU A 62 -5.12 1.63 8.12
N THR A 63 -6.42 1.82 8.36
CA THR A 63 -7.39 0.73 8.51
C THR A 63 -8.33 0.77 7.32
N ALA A 64 -8.22 -0.20 6.41
CA ALA A 64 -9.00 -0.26 5.18
C ALA A 64 -8.99 -1.69 4.63
N LYS A 65 -9.80 -1.97 3.62
CA LYS A 65 -9.80 -3.24 2.90
C LYS A 65 -8.62 -3.29 1.93
N LEU A 66 -7.78 -4.33 2.04
CA LEU A 66 -6.68 -4.56 1.11
C LEU A 66 -7.20 -5.23 -0.16
N LEU A 67 -7.13 -4.54 -1.29
CA LEU A 67 -7.64 -5.00 -2.58
C LEU A 67 -6.58 -5.65 -3.47
N GLY A 68 -5.31 -5.31 -3.29
CA GLY A 68 -4.24 -5.83 -4.14
C GLY A 68 -2.86 -5.38 -3.71
N ALA A 69 -1.86 -6.10 -4.20
CA ALA A 69 -0.45 -5.76 -4.11
C ALA A 69 0.21 -6.09 -5.45
N GLU A 70 0.76 -5.08 -6.08
CA GLU A 70 1.46 -5.21 -7.36
C GLU A 70 2.84 -4.57 -7.29
N THR A 71 3.73 -4.97 -8.17
CA THR A 71 5.04 -4.34 -8.30
C THR A 71 5.04 -3.43 -9.52
N LYS A 72 5.66 -2.25 -9.37
CA LYS A 72 5.91 -1.28 -10.44
C LYS A 72 7.36 -0.87 -10.44
N GLU A 73 7.92 -0.65 -11.62
CA GLU A 73 9.24 -0.09 -11.79
C GLU A 73 9.15 1.39 -12.17
N ASN A 74 9.98 2.20 -11.55
CA ASN A 74 10.11 3.62 -11.85
C ASN A 74 11.59 4.03 -11.79
N ASP A 75 11.88 5.33 -11.97
CA ASP A 75 13.25 5.88 -11.95
C ASP A 75 14.01 5.61 -10.62
N PHE A 76 13.31 5.27 -9.56
CA PHE A 76 13.88 4.93 -8.25
C PHE A 76 14.00 3.42 -8.00
N GLY A 77 13.70 2.60 -9.03
CA GLY A 77 13.72 1.14 -8.99
C GLY A 77 12.36 0.50 -8.74
N LYS A 78 12.37 -0.82 -8.54
CA LYS A 78 11.17 -1.63 -8.33
C LYS A 78 10.53 -1.33 -6.97
N GLN A 79 9.21 -1.13 -6.96
CA GLN A 79 8.44 -0.80 -5.77
C GLN A 79 7.18 -1.67 -5.66
N TRP A 80 6.74 -1.91 -4.44
CA TRP A 80 5.42 -2.43 -4.13
C TRP A 80 4.41 -1.29 -4.08
N CYS A 81 3.26 -1.51 -4.72
CA CYS A 81 2.08 -0.65 -4.68
C CYS A 81 0.94 -1.45 -4.07
N LEU A 82 0.61 -1.16 -2.80
CA LEU A 82 -0.51 -1.80 -2.11
C LEU A 82 -1.75 -0.95 -2.30
N LYS A 83 -2.84 -1.55 -2.79
CA LYS A 83 -4.12 -0.86 -2.97
C LYS A 83 -5.06 -1.18 -1.83
N PHE A 84 -5.48 -0.15 -1.11
CA PHE A 84 -6.49 -0.22 -0.06
C PHE A 84 -7.72 0.59 -0.44
N GLN A 85 -8.88 0.25 0.14
CA GLN A 85 -10.14 0.97 -0.04
C GLN A 85 -10.86 1.12 1.30
N ASP A 86 -11.31 2.35 1.57
CA ASP A 86 -12.19 2.69 2.70
C ASP A 86 -13.34 3.55 2.17
N GLY A 87 -14.54 2.95 2.09
CA GLY A 87 -15.67 3.56 1.41
C GLY A 87 -15.35 3.91 -0.05
N GLU A 88 -15.44 5.21 -0.39
CA GLU A 88 -15.13 5.73 -1.73
C GLU A 88 -13.63 6.10 -1.89
N ASP A 89 -12.89 6.16 -0.80
CA ASP A 89 -11.48 6.54 -0.82
C ASP A 89 -10.58 5.36 -1.17
N THR A 90 -9.68 5.57 -2.11
CA THR A 90 -8.62 4.62 -2.47
C THR A 90 -7.28 5.12 -1.94
N TYR A 91 -6.51 4.23 -1.33
CA TYR A 91 -5.15 4.51 -0.86
C TYR A 91 -4.16 3.61 -1.58
N ILE A 92 -3.12 4.20 -2.14
CA ILE A 92 -1.99 3.49 -2.74
C ILE A 92 -0.78 3.67 -1.85
N VAL A 93 -0.37 2.61 -1.18
CA VAL A 93 0.81 2.63 -0.29
C VAL A 93 2.01 2.09 -1.05
N ASN A 94 3.01 2.94 -1.28
CA ASN A 94 4.24 2.59 -1.98
C ASN A 94 5.37 2.26 -1.01
N MET A 95 6.09 1.17 -1.29
CA MET A 95 7.27 0.72 -0.53
C MET A 95 8.36 0.25 -1.48
N PRO A 96 9.66 0.51 -1.21
CA PRO A 96 10.74 -0.09 -1.99
C PRO A 96 10.65 -1.62 -1.96
N TYR A 97 10.94 -2.27 -3.10
CA TYR A 97 10.75 -3.71 -3.30
C TYR A 97 11.44 -4.56 -2.22
N SER A 98 12.74 -4.37 -2.00
CA SER A 98 13.56 -5.08 -1.01
C SER A 98 13.61 -4.37 0.35
N SER A 99 12.55 -3.64 0.73
CA SER A 99 12.51 -3.00 2.04
C SER A 99 12.07 -3.98 3.13
N ARG A 100 12.54 -3.75 4.37
CA ARG A 100 12.05 -4.50 5.53
C ARG A 100 10.55 -4.31 5.77
N TYR A 101 9.99 -3.18 5.35
CA TYR A 101 8.54 -2.93 5.36
C TYR A 101 7.81 -3.92 4.44
N ALA A 102 8.27 -4.02 3.18
CA ALA A 102 7.70 -4.95 2.21
C ALA A 102 7.87 -6.41 2.68
N ALA A 103 9.05 -6.81 3.09
CA ALA A 103 9.31 -8.18 3.55
C ALA A 103 8.43 -8.57 4.75
N SER A 104 8.24 -7.68 5.75
CA SER A 104 7.39 -7.99 6.91
C SER A 104 5.90 -8.04 6.56
N PHE A 105 5.41 -7.17 5.68
CA PHE A 105 4.05 -7.22 5.14
C PHE A 105 3.80 -8.52 4.38
N LEU A 106 4.67 -8.85 3.42
CA LEU A 106 4.51 -10.03 2.57
C LEU A 106 4.58 -11.35 3.35
N LYS A 107 5.38 -11.40 4.40
CA LYS A 107 5.42 -12.56 5.30
C LYS A 107 4.12 -12.78 6.07
N ALA A 108 3.37 -11.73 6.35
CA ALA A 108 2.08 -11.82 7.03
C ALA A 108 0.89 -12.01 6.08
N LEU A 109 1.04 -11.63 4.81
CA LEU A 109 -0.04 -11.60 3.81
C LEU A 109 -0.84 -12.91 3.68
N PRO A 110 -0.24 -14.12 3.69
CA PRO A 110 -1.01 -15.36 3.57
C PRO A 110 -2.01 -15.60 4.73
N ASN A 111 -1.79 -14.98 5.88
CA ASN A 111 -2.64 -15.11 7.06
C ASN A 111 -3.65 -13.96 7.19
N ILE A 112 -3.71 -13.05 6.21
CA ILE A 112 -4.67 -11.96 6.17
C ILE A 112 -5.98 -12.44 5.53
N ASP A 113 -7.10 -12.23 6.22
CA ASP A 113 -8.42 -12.38 5.63
C ASP A 113 -8.73 -11.16 4.76
N LEU A 114 -8.55 -11.30 3.44
CA LEU A 114 -8.71 -10.21 2.47
C LEU A 114 -10.19 -9.80 2.25
N THR A 115 -11.15 -10.48 2.87
CA THR A 115 -12.56 -10.09 2.86
C THR A 115 -12.87 -9.00 3.89
N LYS A 116 -12.01 -8.84 4.91
CA LYS A 116 -12.16 -7.90 6.02
C LYS A 116 -11.22 -6.72 5.90
N ASN A 117 -11.54 -5.65 6.65
CA ASN A 117 -10.59 -4.55 6.83
C ASN A 117 -9.35 -5.04 7.59
N VAL A 118 -8.22 -4.48 7.23
CA VAL A 118 -6.94 -4.72 7.89
C VAL A 118 -6.33 -3.39 8.31
N LYS A 119 -5.79 -3.35 9.52
CA LYS A 119 -4.99 -2.22 10.00
C LYS A 119 -3.53 -2.45 9.62
N PHE A 120 -3.02 -1.63 8.73
CA PHE A 120 -1.62 -1.59 8.30
C PHE A 120 -0.87 -0.57 9.16
N MET A 121 0.08 -1.02 9.95
CA MET A 121 0.84 -0.17 10.87
C MET A 121 2.35 -0.33 10.64
N PRO A 122 2.99 0.58 9.89
CA PRO A 122 4.44 0.62 9.80
C PRO A 122 5.05 1.08 11.13
N TRP A 123 6.25 0.62 11.41
CA TRP A 123 6.98 1.02 12.62
C TRP A 123 8.48 1.11 12.35
N SER A 124 9.16 1.91 13.16
CA SER A 124 10.61 2.04 13.18
C SER A 124 11.07 2.19 14.62
N MET A 125 12.08 1.44 15.00
CA MET A 125 12.71 1.54 16.33
C MET A 125 14.23 1.47 16.19
N THR A 126 14.94 2.00 17.16
CA THR A 126 16.39 1.85 17.25
C THR A 126 16.73 0.40 17.58
N ASP A 127 17.74 -0.15 16.94
CA ASP A 127 18.23 -1.50 17.23
C ASP A 127 18.78 -1.54 18.67
N LYS A 128 18.40 -2.58 19.42
CA LYS A 128 18.83 -2.73 20.82
C LYS A 128 20.33 -3.01 20.97
N GLN A 129 20.96 -3.57 19.94
CA GLN A 129 22.38 -3.94 19.92
C GLN A 129 23.25 -2.86 19.29
N ASP A 130 22.68 -2.04 18.41
CA ASP A 130 23.39 -0.99 17.68
C ASP A 130 22.51 0.27 17.56
N ALA A 131 22.73 1.23 18.44
CA ALA A 131 21.95 2.47 18.48
C ALA A 131 22.06 3.32 17.19
N THR A 132 23.02 3.04 16.32
CA THR A 132 23.16 3.71 15.01
C THR A 132 22.24 3.11 13.95
N LYS A 133 21.70 1.91 14.18
CA LYS A 133 20.82 1.20 13.25
C LYS A 133 19.36 1.30 13.65
N LYS A 134 18.51 1.39 12.62
CA LYS A 134 17.05 1.30 12.79
C LYS A 134 16.57 -0.07 12.33
N VAL A 135 15.70 -0.66 13.10
CA VAL A 135 14.89 -1.83 12.73
C VAL A 135 13.52 -1.32 12.33
N THR A 136 13.04 -1.75 11.17
CA THR A 136 11.78 -1.30 10.61
C THR A 136 10.93 -2.48 10.19
N GLY A 137 9.62 -2.31 10.13
CA GLY A 137 8.70 -3.33 9.67
C GLY A 137 7.26 -2.85 9.63
N VAL A 138 6.36 -3.76 9.28
CA VAL A 138 4.92 -3.55 9.30
C VAL A 138 4.28 -4.57 10.23
N THR A 139 3.34 -4.14 11.04
CA THR A 139 2.45 -5.01 11.79
C THR A 139 1.04 -4.87 11.23
N MET A 140 0.40 -6.00 10.97
CA MET A 140 -0.97 -6.06 10.52
C MET A 140 -1.87 -6.49 11.67
N TYR A 141 -3.07 -5.89 11.78
CA TYR A 141 -4.10 -6.30 12.73
C TYR A 141 -5.42 -6.49 12.00
N GLN A 142 -6.16 -7.50 12.40
CA GLN A 142 -7.53 -7.73 11.94
C GLN A 142 -8.47 -7.98 13.11
N ASP A 143 -9.76 -7.75 12.90
CA ASP A 143 -10.78 -8.11 13.87
C ASP A 143 -11.16 -9.58 13.68
N ASP A 144 -11.03 -10.37 14.74
CA ASP A 144 -11.41 -11.80 14.79
C ASP A 144 -12.82 -12.04 15.36
N GLY A 145 -13.57 -10.94 15.62
CA GLY A 145 -14.88 -10.97 16.26
C GLY A 145 -14.84 -10.73 17.79
N ASN A 146 -13.64 -10.88 18.40
CA ASN A 146 -13.41 -10.59 19.82
C ASN A 146 -12.56 -9.31 20.01
N GLY A 147 -12.12 -8.72 18.93
CA GLY A 147 -11.31 -7.50 18.91
C GLY A 147 -10.17 -7.56 17.92
N LYS A 148 -9.33 -6.52 17.92
CA LYS A 148 -8.19 -6.43 16.99
C LYS A 148 -7.05 -7.33 17.42
N VAL A 149 -6.79 -8.37 16.64
CA VAL A 149 -5.70 -9.33 16.85
C VAL A 149 -4.57 -9.08 15.84
N LYS A 150 -3.35 -9.22 16.29
CA LYS A 150 -2.17 -9.14 15.44
C LYS A 150 -2.13 -10.34 14.50
N VAL A 151 -2.02 -10.08 13.20
CA VAL A 151 -1.82 -11.14 12.21
C VAL A 151 -0.41 -11.69 12.35
N ALA A 152 -0.29 -12.99 12.60
CA ALA A 152 1.00 -13.67 12.67
C ALA A 152 1.61 -13.80 11.28
N PRO A 153 2.93 -13.68 11.11
CA PRO A 153 3.58 -13.98 9.84
C PRO A 153 3.46 -15.48 9.52
N ALA A 154 3.19 -15.80 8.25
CA ALA A 154 3.15 -17.17 7.74
C ALA A 154 4.56 -17.75 7.55
N PHE A 155 5.57 -16.89 7.47
CA PHE A 155 6.97 -17.25 7.28
C PHE A 155 7.80 -16.63 8.41
N THR A 156 8.32 -17.50 9.30
CA THR A 156 9.17 -17.10 10.43
C THR A 156 10.54 -17.76 10.32
N ARG A 157 11.43 -17.48 11.27
CA ARG A 157 12.72 -18.16 11.36
C ARG A 157 12.56 -19.62 11.75
N ASP A 158 11.62 -19.90 12.67
CA ASP A 158 11.37 -21.23 13.22
C ASP A 158 10.48 -22.06 12.28
N GLU A 159 9.60 -21.38 11.54
CA GLU A 159 8.70 -21.99 10.54
C GLU A 159 8.89 -21.28 9.19
N PRO A 160 9.93 -21.59 8.43
CA PRO A 160 10.25 -20.91 7.18
C PRO A 160 9.25 -21.23 6.05
N ASN A 161 8.55 -22.38 6.12
CA ASN A 161 7.50 -22.77 5.16
C ASN A 161 7.94 -22.63 3.68
N GLY A 162 9.20 -22.99 3.39
CA GLY A 162 9.80 -22.90 2.06
C GLY A 162 10.36 -21.53 1.68
N LEU A 163 10.33 -20.54 2.59
CA LEU A 163 10.94 -19.24 2.33
C LEU A 163 12.44 -19.35 2.14
N PRO A 164 13.01 -18.93 0.98
CA PRO A 164 14.45 -18.92 0.77
C PRO A 164 15.18 -18.06 1.80
N GLN A 165 16.33 -18.53 2.26
CA GLN A 165 17.17 -17.77 3.18
C GLN A 165 18.02 -16.75 2.42
N MET A 166 18.20 -15.57 3.02
CA MET A 166 19.12 -14.57 2.47
C MET A 166 20.55 -15.14 2.43
N LYS A 167 21.26 -14.82 1.37
CA LYS A 167 22.66 -15.28 1.14
C LYS A 167 23.61 -14.10 1.31
N LYS A 168 24.81 -14.36 1.86
CA LYS A 168 25.90 -13.38 1.83
C LYS A 168 26.60 -13.45 0.48
N ILE A 169 26.67 -12.33 -0.20
CA ILE A 169 27.40 -12.17 -1.47
C ILE A 169 28.47 -11.08 -1.33
N LYS A 170 29.52 -11.19 -2.13
CA LYS A 170 30.56 -10.14 -2.23
C LYS A 170 30.30 -9.28 -3.47
N VAL A 171 30.00 -7.99 -3.28
CA VAL A 171 29.84 -7.03 -4.35
C VAL A 171 30.89 -5.94 -4.19
N LYS A 172 31.74 -5.78 -5.19
CA LYS A 172 32.87 -4.83 -5.19
C LYS A 172 33.75 -4.95 -3.93
N GLY A 173 34.00 -6.19 -3.48
CA GLY A 173 34.85 -6.50 -2.32
C GLY A 173 34.16 -6.32 -0.95
N LYS A 174 32.92 -5.88 -0.87
CA LYS A 174 32.14 -5.76 0.37
C LYS A 174 31.11 -6.87 0.49
N GLU A 175 30.99 -7.45 1.68
CA GLU A 175 29.92 -8.40 1.98
C GLU A 175 28.59 -7.64 2.10
N GLN A 176 27.56 -8.15 1.43
CA GLN A 176 26.19 -7.70 1.59
C GLN A 176 25.22 -8.88 1.55
N TRP A 177 24.05 -8.68 2.13
CA TRP A 177 22.98 -9.66 2.08
C TRP A 177 22.22 -9.54 0.76
N ASP A 178 22.02 -10.66 0.10
CA ASP A 178 21.17 -10.81 -1.07
C ASP A 178 19.84 -11.43 -0.63
N ASP A 179 18.76 -10.71 -0.84
CA ASP A 179 17.40 -11.11 -0.52
C ASP A 179 16.55 -11.40 -1.79
N SER A 180 17.17 -11.45 -2.97
CA SER A 180 16.49 -11.57 -4.26
C SER A 180 15.58 -12.80 -4.31
N GLU A 181 16.11 -14.00 -4.03
CA GLU A 181 15.31 -15.23 -4.05
C GLU A 181 14.14 -15.19 -3.04
N MET A 182 14.39 -14.62 -1.86
CA MET A 182 13.35 -14.43 -0.84
C MET A 182 12.24 -13.51 -1.34
N MET A 183 12.60 -12.40 -1.95
CA MET A 183 11.63 -11.41 -2.44
C MET A 183 10.83 -11.93 -3.64
N GLU A 184 11.46 -12.67 -4.55
CA GLU A 184 10.78 -13.34 -5.66
C GLU A 184 9.77 -14.38 -5.18
N PHE A 185 10.15 -15.20 -4.19
CA PHE A 185 9.24 -16.14 -3.55
C PHE A 185 8.03 -15.43 -2.93
N LEU A 186 8.27 -14.35 -2.17
CA LEU A 186 7.21 -13.58 -1.53
C LEU A 186 6.32 -12.89 -2.55
N GLU A 187 6.85 -12.43 -3.70
CA GLU A 187 6.07 -11.88 -4.79
C GLU A 187 5.16 -12.93 -5.43
N ALA A 188 5.66 -14.14 -5.66
CA ALA A 188 4.84 -15.24 -6.16
C ALA A 188 3.71 -15.58 -5.17
N LYS A 189 4.00 -15.64 -3.86
CA LYS A 189 2.99 -15.87 -2.82
C LYS A 189 1.96 -14.77 -2.74
N ALA A 190 2.34 -13.51 -2.91
CA ALA A 190 1.40 -12.40 -2.97
C ALA A 190 0.43 -12.55 -4.15
N LYS A 191 0.92 -12.89 -5.34
CA LYS A 191 0.08 -13.15 -6.52
C LYS A 191 -0.90 -14.30 -6.26
N GLU A 192 -0.46 -15.40 -5.63
CA GLU A 192 -1.34 -16.52 -5.24
C GLU A 192 -2.46 -16.09 -4.27
N CYS A 193 -2.15 -15.25 -3.27
CA CYS A 193 -3.13 -14.76 -2.30
C CYS A 193 -4.25 -13.97 -2.98
N PHE A 194 -3.91 -13.05 -3.90
CA PHE A 194 -4.90 -12.22 -4.58
C PHE A 194 -5.63 -12.96 -5.70
N ALA A 195 -5.00 -13.92 -6.38
CA ALA A 195 -5.66 -14.74 -7.39
C ALA A 195 -6.83 -15.57 -6.82
N LYS A 196 -6.73 -16.02 -5.55
CA LYS A 196 -7.81 -16.75 -4.86
C LYS A 196 -9.08 -15.91 -4.68
N ILE A 197 -8.95 -14.59 -4.60
CA ILE A 197 -10.09 -13.68 -4.47
C ILE A 197 -10.69 -13.36 -5.84
N ALA A 198 -9.87 -13.14 -6.85
CA ALA A 198 -10.32 -12.89 -8.21
C ALA A 198 -11.07 -14.09 -8.83
N GLY A 199 -10.79 -15.31 -8.34
CA GLY A 199 -11.48 -16.53 -8.75
C GLY A 199 -12.76 -16.86 -7.98
N ALA A 200 -13.14 -16.09 -6.94
CA ALA A 200 -14.47 -16.19 -6.36
C ALA A 200 -15.48 -15.62 -7.36
N PRO A 201 -16.58 -16.35 -7.72
CA PRO A 201 -17.54 -15.85 -8.68
C PRO A 201 -18.14 -14.54 -8.17
N THR A 202 -17.77 -13.43 -8.78
CA THR A 202 -18.59 -12.23 -8.76
C THR A 202 -19.90 -12.66 -9.40
N SER A 203 -21.01 -12.54 -8.69
CA SER A 203 -22.33 -12.63 -9.27
C SER A 203 -22.41 -11.55 -10.36
N ASP A 204 -22.20 -11.98 -11.58
CA ASP A 204 -22.30 -11.18 -12.79
C ASP A 204 -23.79 -10.92 -13.01
N GLU A 205 -24.31 -9.82 -12.50
CA GLU A 205 -25.55 -9.25 -12.99
C GLU A 205 -25.25 -8.72 -14.38
N GLY A 206 -25.78 -9.45 -15.38
CA GLY A 206 -25.54 -9.21 -16.77
C GLY A 206 -25.80 -7.77 -17.18
N ILE A 207 -24.81 -7.18 -17.79
CA ILE A 207 -24.99 -6.02 -18.66
C ILE A 207 -25.52 -6.59 -19.97
N GLU A 208 -26.83 -6.51 -20.17
CA GLU A 208 -27.45 -6.77 -21.47
C GLU A 208 -26.87 -5.75 -22.47
N ASP A 209 -26.31 -6.28 -23.55
CA ASP A 209 -25.94 -5.54 -24.75
C ASP A 209 -27.15 -4.76 -25.28
N VAL A 210 -27.09 -3.46 -25.24
CA VAL A 210 -28.04 -2.59 -25.95
C VAL A 210 -27.48 -2.38 -27.35
N PRO A 211 -28.11 -2.90 -28.41
CA PRO A 211 -27.69 -2.62 -29.79
C PRO A 211 -28.00 -1.17 -30.16
N PHE A 212 -27.06 -0.52 -30.81
CA PHE A 212 -27.19 0.80 -31.43
C PHE A 212 -28.12 0.77 -32.65
#